data_fa385a9242d70fa6f3ec66e3a7ba2941
#
_entry.id   fa385a9242d70fa6f3ec66e3a7ba2941
#
_cell.length_a   1.000
_cell.length_b   1.000
_cell.length_c   1.000
_cell.angle_alpha   90.00
_cell.angle_beta   90.00
_cell.angle_gamma   90.00
#
_symmetry.space_group_name_H-M   'P 1'
#
loop_
_entity.id
_entity.type
_entity.pdbx_description
1 polymer ?
#
loop_
_entity_poly.entity_id
_entity_poly.type
_entity_poly.pdbx_seq_one_letter_code
_entity_poly.pdbx_strand_id
1 'polypeptide(L)'
;EKTEIRLAYTDRNLYISVVGFDSDPSKIVVSDSKRDADLNDEDSFLFILDTYNDFQNGFLFGTNSDGMQYDAQIDNEGIGNFNPNSRQKGGTLGGTNVNWDASWEVKTIKGDFGWSAEFSIPLSSLRFLPGENKTWGLNFQRNISKNSETSFWASLPLGFDIKRVS
;
A
#
# COMPACT_ATOMS: atom_id res chain seq x y z
N GLU A 1 15.60 10.62 -1.28
CA GLU A 1 15.91 9.74 -0.14
C GLU A 1 15.95 8.28 -0.59
N LYS A 2 16.82 7.44 0.01
CA LYS A 2 16.95 6.02 -0.33
C LYS A 2 15.82 5.20 0.29
N THR A 3 15.34 4.19 -0.43
CA THR A 3 14.41 3.19 0.09
C THR A 3 14.96 1.79 -0.22
N GLU A 4 14.99 0.93 0.76
CA GLU A 4 15.33 -0.49 0.59
C GLU A 4 14.11 -1.35 0.90
N ILE A 5 13.79 -2.29 0.01
CA ILE A 5 12.66 -3.19 0.16
C ILE A 5 13.16 -4.62 0.04
N ARG A 6 12.67 -5.48 0.91
CA ARG A 6 12.95 -6.92 0.89
C ARG A 6 11.65 -7.69 0.97
N LEU A 7 11.57 -8.76 0.21
CA LEU A 7 10.42 -9.66 0.19
C LEU A 7 10.88 -11.06 0.60
N ALA A 8 10.03 -11.72 1.36
CA ALA A 8 10.16 -13.14 1.68
C ALA A 8 8.75 -13.75 1.76
N TYR A 9 8.66 -15.06 1.57
CA TYR A 9 7.39 -15.75 1.72
C TYR A 9 7.58 -17.16 2.28
N THR A 10 6.53 -17.65 2.86
CA THR A 10 6.37 -19.05 3.26
C THR A 10 5.12 -19.60 2.57
N ASP A 11 4.78 -20.85 2.82
CA ASP A 11 3.51 -21.45 2.39
C ASP A 11 2.26 -20.81 3.03
N ARG A 12 2.45 -19.95 4.05
CA ARG A 12 1.35 -19.30 4.79
C ARG A 12 1.33 -17.79 4.70
N ASN A 13 2.48 -17.14 4.60
CA ASN A 13 2.59 -15.69 4.74
C ASN A 13 3.51 -15.09 3.68
N LEU A 14 3.14 -13.91 3.21
CA LEU A 14 4.01 -12.96 2.53
C LEU A 14 4.57 -11.97 3.56
N TYR A 15 5.87 -11.71 3.50
CA TYR A 15 6.56 -10.72 4.32
C TYR A 15 7.17 -9.66 3.42
N ILE A 16 6.95 -8.40 3.78
CA ILE A 16 7.57 -7.25 3.12
C ILE A 16 8.22 -6.41 4.20
N SER A 17 9.51 -6.12 4.02
CA SER A 17 10.26 -5.23 4.87
C SER A 17 10.69 -4.01 4.06
N VAL A 18 10.51 -2.82 4.61
CA VAL A 18 10.97 -1.56 4.03
C VAL A 18 11.83 -0.80 5.01
N VAL A 19 12.91 -0.22 4.52
CA VAL A 19 13.72 0.78 5.23
C VAL A 19 13.68 2.06 4.43
N GLY A 20 13.03 3.07 4.98
CA GLY A 20 12.97 4.41 4.46
C GLY A 20 14.06 5.27 5.09
N PHE A 21 15.22 5.36 4.44
CA PHE A 21 16.28 6.26 4.90
C PHE A 21 15.82 7.71 4.80
N ASP A 22 16.23 8.51 5.77
CA ASP A 22 15.91 9.92 5.84
C ASP A 22 17.11 10.71 6.36
N SER A 23 17.48 11.78 5.64
CA SER A 23 18.61 12.65 6.00
C SER A 23 18.31 13.53 7.21
N ASP A 24 17.04 13.72 7.56
CA ASP A 24 16.58 14.47 8.73
C ASP A 24 15.35 13.81 9.35
N PRO A 25 15.54 12.73 10.10
CA PRO A 25 14.42 11.98 10.70
C PRO A 25 13.54 12.76 11.66
N SER A 26 14.04 13.91 12.16
CA SER A 26 13.26 14.79 13.04
C SER A 26 12.07 15.45 12.32
N LYS A 27 12.06 15.43 11.00
CA LYS A 27 11.01 15.99 10.14
C LYS A 27 10.04 14.94 9.59
N ILE A 28 10.11 13.71 10.05
CA ILE A 28 9.13 12.68 9.71
C ILE A 28 7.76 13.12 10.23
N VAL A 29 6.80 13.18 9.32
CA VAL A 29 5.43 13.64 9.61
C VAL A 29 4.51 12.43 9.74
N VAL A 30 3.75 12.40 10.82
CA VAL A 30 2.62 11.50 11.03
C VAL A 30 1.42 12.37 11.40
N SER A 31 0.37 12.31 10.61
CA SER A 31 -0.81 13.16 10.77
C SER A 31 -1.97 12.45 11.45
N ASP A 32 -2.13 11.16 11.24
CA ASP A 32 -3.21 10.38 11.85
C ASP A 32 -2.71 8.98 12.26
N SER A 33 -3.25 8.46 13.34
CA SER A 33 -3.00 7.11 13.85
C SER A 33 -4.22 6.19 13.72
N LYS A 34 -5.32 6.68 13.15
CA LYS A 34 -6.52 5.88 12.94
C LYS A 34 -6.33 4.95 11.74
N ARG A 35 -6.76 3.71 11.91
CA ARG A 35 -6.82 2.75 10.80
C ARG A 35 -7.56 3.35 9.60
N ASP A 36 -7.03 3.10 8.40
CA ASP A 36 -7.57 3.53 7.11
C ASP A 36 -7.63 5.07 6.91
N ALA A 37 -6.86 5.83 7.70
CA ALA A 37 -6.65 7.25 7.43
C ALA A 37 -5.86 7.47 6.12
N ASP A 38 -5.99 8.67 5.54
CA ASP A 38 -5.29 9.02 4.31
C ASP A 38 -3.77 9.12 4.55
N LEU A 39 -3.00 8.38 3.75
CA LEU A 39 -1.54 8.30 3.83
C LEU A 39 -0.80 9.28 2.89
N ASN A 40 -1.53 10.14 2.15
CA ASN A 40 -0.91 10.95 1.10
C ASN A 40 -0.08 12.13 1.64
N ASP A 41 -0.49 12.71 2.77
CA ASP A 41 0.12 13.93 3.31
C ASP A 41 1.15 13.66 4.43
N GLU A 42 1.55 12.40 4.62
CA GLU A 42 2.48 11.99 5.68
C GLU A 42 3.59 11.08 5.18
N ASP A 43 4.60 10.84 6.02
CA ASP A 43 5.66 9.87 5.72
C ASP A 43 5.09 8.45 5.78
N SER A 44 4.89 7.86 4.62
CA SER A 44 4.18 6.60 4.47
C SER A 44 4.80 5.69 3.42
N PHE A 45 4.45 4.43 3.51
CA PHE A 45 4.81 3.41 2.54
C PHE A 45 3.58 2.57 2.20
N LEU A 46 3.33 2.41 0.91
CA LEU A 46 2.24 1.63 0.37
C LEU A 46 2.76 0.62 -0.65
N PHE A 47 2.03 -0.46 -0.83
CA PHE A 47 2.25 -1.39 -1.94
C PHE A 47 0.93 -2.01 -2.40
N ILE A 48 0.89 -2.33 -3.68
CA ILE A 48 -0.23 -3.02 -4.31
C ILE A 48 0.19 -4.41 -4.76
N LEU A 49 -0.68 -5.39 -4.55
CA LEU A 49 -0.55 -6.77 -5.01
C LEU A 49 -1.66 -7.05 -6.02
N ASP A 50 -1.31 -7.25 -7.29
CA ASP A 50 -2.20 -7.84 -8.28
C ASP A 50 -2.03 -9.36 -8.24
N THR A 51 -2.88 -10.00 -7.48
CA THR A 51 -2.84 -11.45 -7.24
C THR A 51 -3.50 -12.26 -8.36
N TYR A 52 -4.22 -11.60 -9.25
CA TYR A 52 -4.83 -12.19 -10.44
C TYR A 52 -3.98 -12.01 -11.70
N ASN A 53 -2.99 -11.10 -11.65
CA ASN A 53 -2.15 -10.68 -12.76
C ASN A 53 -3.00 -10.21 -13.96
N ASP A 54 -4.04 -9.45 -13.66
CA ASP A 54 -5.01 -8.95 -14.65
C ASP A 54 -4.85 -7.45 -14.94
N PHE A 55 -3.94 -6.77 -14.22
CA PHE A 55 -3.66 -5.33 -14.31
C PHE A 55 -4.87 -4.44 -13.97
N GLN A 56 -5.88 -4.97 -13.32
CA GLN A 56 -7.12 -4.26 -13.01
C GLN A 56 -7.50 -4.35 -11.53
N ASN A 57 -7.26 -5.50 -10.92
CA ASN A 57 -7.72 -5.79 -9.57
C ASN A 57 -6.53 -6.07 -8.66
N GLY A 58 -6.62 -5.64 -7.40
CA GLY A 58 -5.52 -5.84 -6.47
C GLY A 58 -5.89 -5.56 -5.02
N PHE A 59 -4.89 -5.74 -4.17
CA PHE A 59 -4.98 -5.44 -2.76
C PHE A 59 -3.91 -4.41 -2.41
N LEU A 60 -4.34 -3.30 -1.84
CA LEU A 60 -3.48 -2.21 -1.41
C LEU A 60 -3.26 -2.29 0.09
N PHE A 61 -2.01 -2.22 0.51
CA PHE A 61 -1.60 -2.16 1.91
C PHE A 61 -0.71 -0.94 2.12
N GLY A 62 -0.81 -0.35 3.29
CA GLY A 62 0.02 0.80 3.61
C GLY A 62 0.21 0.99 5.11
N THR A 63 1.23 1.75 5.45
CA THR A 63 1.52 2.18 6.82
C THR A 63 2.25 3.51 6.84
N ASN A 64 2.16 4.22 7.95
CA ASN A 64 3.03 5.32 8.28
C ASN A 64 4.14 4.88 9.26
N SER A 65 4.99 5.79 9.67
CA SER A 65 6.10 5.50 10.59
C SER A 65 5.66 5.13 12.02
N ASP A 66 4.38 5.30 12.37
CA ASP A 66 3.79 4.89 13.66
C ASP A 66 3.10 3.52 13.60
N GLY A 67 3.08 2.87 12.43
CA GLY A 67 2.50 1.53 12.28
C GLY A 67 0.99 1.52 12.11
N MET A 68 0.40 2.64 11.65
CA MET A 68 -1.01 2.67 11.29
C MET A 68 -1.27 1.71 10.12
N GLN A 69 -2.31 0.92 10.21
CA GLN A 69 -2.70 -0.01 9.15
C GLN A 69 -3.67 0.68 8.19
N TYR A 70 -3.36 0.55 6.91
CA TYR A 70 -4.24 0.92 5.81
C TYR A 70 -4.36 -0.27 4.86
N ASP A 71 -5.56 -0.70 4.56
CA ASP A 71 -5.81 -1.72 3.55
C ASP A 71 -7.06 -1.41 2.72
N ALA A 72 -7.01 -1.79 1.45
CA ALA A 72 -8.13 -1.63 0.55
C ALA A 72 -8.11 -2.69 -0.56
N GLN A 73 -9.28 -3.06 -1.04
CA GLN A 73 -9.42 -3.80 -2.28
C GLN A 73 -9.55 -2.81 -3.44
N ILE A 74 -8.81 -3.04 -4.51
CA ILE A 74 -8.84 -2.25 -5.73
C ILE A 74 -9.54 -3.04 -6.81
N ASP A 75 -10.52 -2.42 -7.44
CA ASP A 75 -11.26 -2.96 -8.58
C ASP A 75 -11.12 -1.99 -9.76
N ASN A 76 -10.89 -2.51 -10.95
CA ASN A 76 -10.81 -1.74 -12.20
C ASN A 76 -9.81 -0.55 -12.10
N GLU A 77 -8.57 -0.81 -11.69
CA GLU A 77 -7.49 0.17 -11.52
C GLU A 77 -7.84 1.36 -10.59
N GLY A 78 -8.77 1.17 -9.67
CA GLY A 78 -9.29 2.26 -8.84
C GLY A 78 -10.17 3.26 -9.60
N ILE A 79 -10.46 2.98 -10.87
CA ILE A 79 -11.35 3.82 -11.69
C ILE A 79 -12.79 3.43 -11.41
N GLY A 80 -13.49 4.24 -10.61
CA GLY A 80 -14.90 4.04 -10.38
C GLY A 80 -15.73 4.46 -11.58
N ASN A 81 -16.79 3.73 -11.86
CA ASN A 81 -17.89 4.26 -12.65
C ASN A 81 -18.53 5.40 -11.85
N PHE A 82 -18.15 6.63 -12.13
CA PHE A 82 -18.79 7.80 -11.56
C PHE A 82 -20.22 7.87 -12.10
N ASN A 83 -21.15 7.23 -11.39
CA ASN A 83 -22.57 7.42 -11.63
C ASN A 83 -23.07 8.50 -10.66
N PRO A 84 -23.30 9.74 -11.11
CA PRO A 84 -23.74 10.83 -10.25
C PRO A 84 -25.11 10.59 -9.58
N ASN A 85 -25.85 9.56 -10.03
CA ASN A 85 -27.14 9.17 -9.49
C ASN A 85 -27.07 7.97 -8.51
N SER A 86 -25.93 7.34 -8.35
CA SER A 86 -25.77 6.28 -7.34
C SER A 86 -25.56 6.92 -5.97
N ARG A 87 -26.57 6.87 -5.13
CA ARG A 87 -26.40 7.05 -3.68
C ARG A 87 -25.66 5.85 -3.13
N GLN A 88 -24.35 5.79 -3.39
CA GLN A 88 -23.51 4.75 -2.79
C GLN A 88 -23.40 5.01 -1.28
N LYS A 89 -24.21 4.29 -0.54
CA LYS A 89 -24.00 4.09 0.89
C LYS A 89 -22.96 3.00 1.03
N GLY A 90 -21.75 3.38 1.44
CA GLY A 90 -20.70 2.46 1.86
C GLY A 90 -19.43 2.56 1.01
N GLY A 91 -18.41 3.12 1.57
CA GLY A 91 -16.94 2.95 1.47
C GLY A 91 -16.25 2.69 0.14
N THR A 92 -16.94 2.57 -0.98
CA THR A 92 -16.34 2.34 -2.29
C THR A 92 -16.36 3.63 -3.08
N LEU A 93 -15.26 4.34 -3.09
CA LEU A 93 -15.04 5.51 -3.93
C LEU A 93 -14.14 5.09 -5.08
N GLY A 94 -14.68 5.13 -6.31
CA GLY A 94 -13.87 5.04 -7.50
C GLY A 94 -13.10 3.74 -7.67
N GLY A 95 -13.73 2.57 -7.42
CA GLY A 95 -13.03 1.27 -7.55
C GLY A 95 -12.08 0.95 -6.39
N THR A 96 -12.11 1.73 -5.31
CA THR A 96 -11.35 1.49 -4.07
C THR A 96 -12.32 1.18 -2.94
N ASN A 97 -12.25 -0.02 -2.40
CA ASN A 97 -13.06 -0.45 -1.26
C ASN A 97 -12.20 -0.45 0.01
N VAL A 98 -12.23 0.64 0.76
CA VAL A 98 -11.53 0.80 2.06
C VAL A 98 -12.24 0.07 3.21
N ASN A 99 -13.45 -0.46 3.01
CA ASN A 99 -14.11 -1.31 4.01
C ASN A 99 -13.73 -2.78 3.86
N TRP A 100 -12.88 -3.13 2.90
CA TRP A 100 -12.26 -4.43 2.86
C TRP A 100 -11.22 -4.48 3.97
N ASP A 101 -11.37 -5.39 4.88
CA ASP A 101 -10.56 -5.50 6.09
C ASP A 101 -9.85 -6.86 6.09
N ALA A 102 -8.55 -6.84 5.89
CA ALA A 102 -7.70 -8.03 5.92
C ALA A 102 -7.14 -8.26 7.33
N SER A 103 -6.94 -9.51 7.67
CA SER A 103 -6.15 -9.86 8.84
C SER A 103 -4.67 -9.85 8.46
N TRP A 104 -3.91 -8.87 8.91
CA TRP A 104 -2.47 -8.74 8.69
C TRP A 104 -1.83 -7.91 9.80
N GLU A 105 -0.51 -7.90 9.84
CA GLU A 105 0.23 -7.18 10.87
C GLU A 105 1.32 -6.30 10.26
N VAL A 106 1.60 -5.17 10.91
CA VAL A 106 2.75 -4.32 10.62
C VAL A 106 3.42 -3.91 11.93
N LYS A 107 4.75 -3.84 11.91
CA LYS A 107 5.57 -3.27 12.99
C LYS A 107 6.52 -2.26 12.40
N THR A 108 6.71 -1.15 13.11
CA THR A 108 7.55 -0.05 12.66
C THR A 108 8.59 0.31 13.72
N ILE A 109 9.73 0.83 13.28
CA ILE A 109 10.79 1.36 14.13
C ILE A 109 11.26 2.67 13.52
N LYS A 110 11.39 3.70 14.35
CA LYS A 110 12.04 4.98 14.01
C LYS A 110 13.43 5.05 14.63
N GLY A 111 14.38 5.67 13.94
CA GLY A 111 15.75 5.86 14.41
C GLY A 111 16.48 6.95 13.64
N ASP A 112 17.77 7.12 13.93
CA ASP A 112 18.60 8.10 13.26
C ASP A 112 18.79 7.85 11.76
N PHE A 113 18.44 6.66 11.27
CA PHE A 113 18.48 6.30 9.86
C PHE A 113 17.21 6.73 9.09
N GLY A 114 16.13 7.07 9.77
CA GLY A 114 14.79 7.25 9.24
C GLY A 114 13.79 6.34 9.94
N TRP A 115 13.07 5.51 9.18
CA TRP A 115 12.13 4.56 9.73
C TRP A 115 12.08 3.26 8.93
N SER A 116 11.59 2.20 9.54
CA SER A 116 11.39 0.91 8.87
C SER A 116 10.03 0.33 9.23
N ALA A 117 9.52 -0.52 8.35
CA ALA A 117 8.32 -1.30 8.60
C ALA A 117 8.50 -2.75 8.14
N GLU A 118 7.89 -3.67 8.88
CA GLU A 118 7.79 -5.09 8.54
C GLU A 118 6.32 -5.49 8.49
N PHE A 119 5.87 -5.95 7.32
CA PHE A 119 4.53 -6.42 7.06
C PHE A 119 4.50 -7.94 7.08
N SER A 120 3.48 -8.51 7.72
CA SER A 120 3.18 -9.94 7.68
C SER A 120 1.73 -10.12 7.20
N ILE A 121 1.58 -10.67 6.01
CA ILE A 121 0.28 -10.83 5.35
C ILE A 121 0.01 -12.33 5.18
N PRO A 122 -0.97 -12.87 5.92
CA PRO A 122 -1.41 -14.25 5.68
C PRO A 122 -1.95 -14.41 4.26
N LEU A 123 -1.48 -15.42 3.54
CA LEU A 123 -1.97 -15.71 2.18
C LEU A 123 -3.47 -16.04 2.17
N SER A 124 -4.01 -16.50 3.30
CA SER A 124 -5.45 -16.71 3.48
C SER A 124 -6.29 -15.43 3.46
N SER A 125 -5.68 -14.28 3.69
CA SER A 125 -6.35 -12.95 3.60
C SER A 125 -6.46 -12.47 2.15
N LEU A 126 -5.74 -13.08 1.22
CA LEU A 126 -5.69 -12.70 -0.18
C LEU A 126 -6.50 -13.69 -1.03
N ARG A 127 -7.10 -13.18 -2.08
CA ARG A 127 -7.71 -14.00 -3.13
C ARG A 127 -6.77 -14.04 -4.32
N PHE A 128 -6.51 -15.23 -4.84
CA PHE A 128 -5.64 -15.43 -6.01
C PHE A 128 -6.06 -16.68 -6.80
N LEU A 129 -5.62 -16.75 -8.05
CA LEU A 129 -5.91 -17.89 -8.89
C LEU A 129 -5.20 -19.16 -8.36
N PRO A 130 -5.88 -20.32 -8.41
CA PRO A 130 -5.24 -21.58 -8.04
C PRO A 130 -4.17 -21.96 -9.07
N GLY A 131 -3.17 -22.74 -8.66
CA GLY A 131 -2.10 -23.22 -9.52
C GLY A 131 -0.79 -23.42 -8.76
N GLU A 132 0.15 -24.16 -9.36
CA GLU A 132 1.47 -24.41 -8.77
C GLU A 132 2.39 -23.19 -8.92
N ASN A 133 2.40 -22.58 -10.11
CA ASN A 133 3.18 -21.38 -10.40
C ASN A 133 2.25 -20.16 -10.41
N LYS A 134 2.55 -19.16 -9.56
CA LYS A 134 1.78 -17.93 -9.45
C LYS A 134 2.65 -16.74 -9.82
N THR A 135 2.15 -15.92 -10.72
CA THR A 135 2.74 -14.62 -11.04
C THR A 135 1.83 -13.55 -10.50
N TRP A 136 2.36 -12.63 -9.73
CA TRP A 136 1.64 -11.50 -9.17
C TRP A 136 2.27 -10.20 -9.64
N GLY A 137 1.45 -9.21 -9.94
CA GLY A 137 1.89 -7.85 -10.14
C GLY A 137 2.18 -7.19 -8.78
N LEU A 138 3.16 -6.29 -8.76
CA LEU A 138 3.59 -5.61 -7.55
C LEU A 138 4.14 -4.22 -7.88
N ASN A 139 3.74 -3.23 -7.13
CA ASN A 139 4.39 -1.92 -7.13
C ASN A 139 4.45 -1.36 -5.70
N PHE A 140 5.39 -0.45 -5.48
CA PHE A 140 5.64 0.21 -4.21
C PHE A 140 5.57 1.71 -4.37
N GLN A 141 5.05 2.39 -3.35
CA GLN A 141 5.02 3.85 -3.23
C GLN A 141 5.59 4.25 -1.87
N ARG A 142 6.44 5.27 -1.87
CA ARG A 142 6.86 5.96 -0.66
C ARG A 142 6.51 7.43 -0.77
N ASN A 143 5.85 7.96 0.25
CA ASN A 143 5.61 9.38 0.44
C ASN A 143 6.62 9.94 1.45
N ILE A 144 7.20 11.09 1.13
CA ILE A 144 8.17 11.82 1.96
C ILE A 144 7.62 13.23 2.12
N SER A 145 6.90 13.46 3.21
CA SER A 145 6.11 14.67 3.43
C SER A 145 6.95 15.94 3.42
N LYS A 146 8.11 15.94 4.09
CA LYS A 146 9.00 17.12 4.14
C LYS A 146 9.45 17.64 2.77
N ASN A 147 9.48 16.77 1.75
CA ASN A 147 9.88 17.10 0.39
C ASN A 147 8.68 17.25 -0.56
N SER A 148 7.45 16.98 -0.09
CA SER A 148 6.27 16.81 -0.96
C SER A 148 6.56 15.84 -2.11
N GLU A 149 7.27 14.75 -1.81
CA GLU A 149 7.78 13.77 -2.77
C GLU A 149 7.01 12.46 -2.66
N THR A 150 6.59 11.95 -3.81
CA THR A 150 6.07 10.59 -3.95
C THR A 150 6.94 9.83 -4.92
N SER A 151 7.48 8.71 -4.48
CA SER A 151 8.37 7.85 -5.26
C SER A 151 7.72 6.49 -5.50
N PHE A 152 7.82 5.97 -6.72
CA PHE A 152 7.34 4.64 -7.11
C PHE A 152 8.51 3.75 -7.52
N TRP A 153 8.40 2.44 -7.26
CA TRP A 153 9.37 1.46 -7.75
C TRP A 153 9.24 1.27 -9.26
N ALA A 154 8.04 0.96 -9.76
CA ALA A 154 7.73 1.01 -11.18
C ALA A 154 7.11 2.37 -11.50
N SER A 155 7.64 3.04 -12.53
CA SER A 155 7.17 4.37 -12.92
C SER A 155 5.72 4.35 -13.35
N LEU A 156 4.94 5.29 -12.84
CA LEU A 156 3.55 5.51 -13.25
C LEU A 156 3.46 6.77 -14.12
N PRO A 157 2.56 6.82 -15.11
CA PRO A 157 2.29 8.04 -15.85
C PRO A 157 1.80 9.16 -14.94
N LEU A 158 2.07 10.42 -15.30
CA LEU A 158 1.61 11.58 -14.55
C LEU A 158 0.09 11.56 -14.36
N GLY A 159 -0.33 11.79 -13.12
CA GLY A 159 -1.74 11.80 -12.75
C GLY A 159 -2.31 10.45 -12.35
N PHE A 160 -1.49 9.41 -12.33
CA PHE A 160 -1.87 8.10 -11.78
C PHE A 160 -1.25 7.88 -10.41
N ASP A 161 -1.95 7.14 -9.57
CA ASP A 161 -1.47 6.69 -8.27
C ASP A 161 -1.18 5.18 -8.26
N ILE A 162 -0.74 4.65 -7.13
CA ILE A 162 -0.37 3.24 -6.98
C ILE A 162 -1.53 2.26 -7.25
N LYS A 163 -2.77 2.71 -7.25
CA LYS A 163 -3.94 1.86 -7.55
C LYS A 163 -3.97 1.41 -9.01
N ARG A 164 -3.22 2.09 -9.87
CA ARG A 164 -3.03 1.63 -11.23
C ARG A 164 -2.02 0.50 -11.26
N VAL A 165 -2.48 -0.70 -11.54
CA VAL A 165 -1.71 -1.94 -11.49
C VAL A 165 -0.99 -2.23 -12.82
N SER A 166 -1.31 -1.49 -13.88
CA SER A 166 -0.75 -1.68 -15.25
C SER A 166 0.45 -0.79 -15.52
#